data_e2ddd30646024981719b9bef1ab47f38
#
_entry.id   e2ddd30646024981719b9bef1ab47f38
#
_cell.length_a   1.000
_cell.length_b   1.000
_cell.length_c   1.000
_cell.angle_alpha   90.00
_cell.angle_beta   90.00
_cell.angle_gamma   90.00
#
_symmetry.space_group_name_H-M   'P 1'
#
loop_
_entity.id
_entity.type
_entity.pdbx_description
1 polymer ?
#
loop_
_entity_poly.entity_id
_entity_poly.type
_entity_poly.pdbx_seq_one_letter_code
_entity_poly.pdbx_strand_id
1 'polypeptide(L)'
;MTLKSLFLLLSIICFSFLANAQKIIYSSPAKDDTRRMNFEIAGKINGNLKKKKNIRNKNLISVLDNDMQEIASINQDYVPDNDRMINVDFFVYQDFCYMVYQYQRKNVVYCMASKIDGMGNKIGEVIEMDTTHLNFAANNKIYTVISSEDKSKLSVFKINNRNRKVFVMTTLLFDERLSLLKKSIIPIPMDERNDNLGDYHLDNDGNLVFAKFHTNSNEN
;
A
#
# COMPACT_ATOMS: atom_id res chain seq x y z
N MET A 1 55.99 -19.98 -17.73
CA MET A 1 54.84 -19.12 -17.34
C MET A 1 55.36 -17.70 -17.31
N THR A 2 54.84 -16.81 -18.13
CA THR A 2 55.33 -15.42 -18.18
C THR A 2 54.80 -14.62 -16.98
N LEU A 3 55.57 -13.63 -16.51
CA LEU A 3 55.18 -12.79 -15.38
C LEU A 3 53.78 -12.14 -15.57
N LYS A 4 53.42 -11.86 -16.83
CA LYS A 4 52.09 -11.37 -17.22
C LYS A 4 50.96 -12.40 -16.95
N SER A 5 51.22 -13.68 -17.22
CA SER A 5 50.24 -14.74 -16.96
C SER A 5 50.02 -14.97 -15.46
N LEU A 6 51.07 -14.79 -14.65
CA LEU A 6 50.98 -14.90 -13.19
C LEU A 6 50.17 -13.74 -12.61
N PHE A 7 50.37 -12.51 -13.11
CA PHE A 7 49.59 -11.32 -12.68
C PHE A 7 48.10 -11.44 -13.05
N LEU A 8 47.79 -11.97 -14.23
CA LEU A 8 46.40 -12.20 -14.66
C LEU A 8 45.71 -13.25 -13.78
N LEU A 9 46.40 -14.32 -13.45
CA LEU A 9 45.89 -15.39 -12.59
C LEU A 9 45.63 -14.86 -11.16
N LEU A 10 46.52 -14.04 -10.61
CA LEU A 10 46.39 -13.42 -9.30
C LEU A 10 45.23 -12.44 -9.26
N SER A 11 45.02 -11.67 -10.32
CA SER A 11 43.88 -10.75 -10.45
C SER A 11 42.54 -11.48 -10.46
N ILE A 12 42.42 -12.62 -11.17
CA ILE A 12 41.19 -13.42 -11.21
C ILE A 12 40.88 -14.02 -9.83
N ILE A 13 41.89 -14.45 -9.08
CA ILE A 13 41.74 -15.02 -7.73
C ILE A 13 41.28 -13.90 -6.76
N CYS A 14 41.84 -12.68 -6.82
CA CYS A 14 41.42 -11.56 -5.99
C CYS A 14 39.97 -11.14 -6.25
N PHE A 15 39.48 -11.18 -7.50
CA PHE A 15 38.09 -10.87 -7.82
C PHE A 15 37.11 -11.89 -7.26
N SER A 16 37.48 -13.14 -7.10
CA SER A 16 36.62 -14.20 -6.56
C SER A 16 36.29 -14.00 -5.07
N PHE A 17 37.13 -13.31 -4.31
CA PHE A 17 36.92 -13.02 -2.89
C PHE A 17 35.96 -11.83 -2.63
N LEU A 18 35.61 -11.05 -3.67
CA LEU A 18 34.68 -9.92 -3.56
C LEU A 18 33.25 -10.30 -3.93
N ALA A 19 32.98 -11.54 -4.31
CA ALA A 19 31.63 -12.01 -4.59
C ALA A 19 30.89 -12.24 -3.28
N ASN A 20 30.17 -11.21 -2.80
CA ASN A 20 29.20 -11.38 -1.75
C ASN A 20 28.01 -12.16 -2.31
N ALA A 21 27.92 -13.44 -2.01
CA ALA A 21 26.74 -14.24 -2.30
C ALA A 21 25.54 -13.69 -1.51
N GLN A 22 24.37 -13.62 -2.15
CA GLN A 22 23.15 -13.22 -1.48
C GLN A 22 22.86 -14.17 -0.32
N LYS A 23 22.75 -13.62 0.89
CA LYS A 23 22.36 -14.39 2.08
C LYS A 23 20.83 -14.47 2.11
N ILE A 24 20.28 -15.67 1.97
CA ILE A 24 18.85 -15.91 2.16
C ILE A 24 18.60 -16.16 3.65
N ILE A 25 17.72 -15.37 4.24
CA ILE A 25 17.33 -15.50 5.65
C ILE A 25 15.86 -15.91 5.70
N TYR A 26 15.54 -16.95 6.45
CA TYR A 26 14.17 -17.44 6.63
C TYR A 26 13.67 -17.11 8.03
N SER A 27 12.40 -16.71 8.13
CA SER A 27 11.71 -16.62 9.41
C SER A 27 11.49 -18.03 9.98
N SER A 28 11.39 -18.13 11.31
CA SER A 28 10.93 -19.37 11.95
C SER A 28 9.53 -19.74 11.45
N PRO A 29 9.22 -21.04 11.30
CA PRO A 29 7.88 -21.47 10.91
C PRO A 29 6.83 -20.93 11.88
N ALA A 30 5.74 -20.36 11.34
CA ALA A 30 4.65 -19.89 12.17
C ALA A 30 3.95 -21.06 12.86
N LYS A 31 3.68 -20.93 14.16
CA LYS A 31 2.93 -21.93 14.95
C LYS A 31 1.41 -21.83 14.75
N ASP A 32 0.97 -20.81 14.03
CA ASP A 32 -0.44 -20.52 13.81
C ASP A 32 -1.07 -21.42 12.75
N ASP A 33 -2.39 -21.58 12.84
CA ASP A 33 -3.19 -22.26 11.82
C ASP A 33 -3.21 -21.41 10.54
N THR A 34 -2.44 -21.81 9.52
CA THR A 34 -2.23 -21.07 8.28
C THR A 34 -3.31 -21.32 7.22
N ARG A 35 -4.31 -22.16 7.46
CA ARG A 35 -5.33 -22.54 6.47
C ARG A 35 -6.18 -21.39 5.94
N ARG A 36 -6.23 -20.26 6.65
CA ARG A 36 -6.94 -19.01 6.27
C ARG A 36 -6.12 -17.78 6.59
N MET A 37 -4.82 -17.84 6.39
CA MET A 37 -3.93 -16.72 6.65
C MET A 37 -3.69 -15.95 5.36
N ASN A 38 -4.06 -14.67 5.36
CA ASN A 38 -3.57 -13.69 4.39
C ASN A 38 -2.50 -12.84 5.06
N PHE A 39 -1.44 -12.53 4.33
CA PHE A 39 -0.41 -11.62 4.82
C PHE A 39 -0.04 -10.60 3.75
N GLU A 40 0.39 -9.45 4.19
CA GLU A 40 0.87 -8.35 3.36
C GLU A 40 2.11 -7.75 4.01
N ILE A 41 3.12 -7.43 3.21
CA ILE A 41 4.34 -6.77 3.69
C ILE A 41 4.06 -5.27 3.70
N ALA A 42 4.08 -4.67 4.90
CA ALA A 42 3.88 -3.24 5.05
C ALA A 42 5.14 -2.44 4.71
N GLY A 43 6.33 -2.99 4.95
CA GLY A 43 7.61 -2.34 4.68
C GLY A 43 8.55 -2.33 5.89
N LYS A 44 9.67 -1.58 5.78
CA LYS A 44 10.65 -1.41 6.86
C LYS A 44 10.44 -0.07 7.58
N ILE A 45 10.37 -0.12 8.93
CA ILE A 45 10.31 1.06 9.80
C ILE A 45 11.35 0.87 10.89
N ASN A 46 12.22 1.86 11.10
CA ASN A 46 13.34 1.76 12.06
C ASN A 46 14.17 0.48 11.90
N GLY A 47 14.44 0.09 10.63
CA GLY A 47 15.24 -1.09 10.31
C GLY A 47 14.51 -2.43 10.40
N ASN A 48 13.34 -2.52 11.01
CA ASN A 48 12.57 -3.75 11.18
C ASN A 48 11.48 -3.90 10.11
N LEU A 49 11.28 -5.12 9.61
CA LEU A 49 10.23 -5.43 8.64
C LEU A 49 8.88 -5.56 9.34
N LYS A 50 7.84 -4.95 8.77
CA LYS A 50 6.45 -5.08 9.23
C LYS A 50 5.67 -5.97 8.28
N LYS A 51 4.94 -6.90 8.85
CA LYS A 51 4.04 -7.81 8.13
C LYS A 51 2.67 -7.79 8.77
N LYS A 52 1.64 -7.43 8.00
CA LYS A 52 0.25 -7.60 8.41
C LYS A 52 -0.15 -9.06 8.19
N LYS A 53 -0.76 -9.67 9.19
CA LYS A 53 -1.37 -11.00 9.11
C LYS A 53 -2.84 -10.92 9.47
N ASN A 54 -3.68 -11.62 8.73
CA ASN A 54 -5.07 -11.87 9.11
C ASN A 54 -5.21 -13.34 9.48
N ILE A 55 -5.48 -13.62 10.74
CA ILE A 55 -5.65 -14.97 11.26
C ILE A 55 -6.95 -15.01 12.06
N ARG A 56 -7.94 -15.83 11.63
CA ARG A 56 -9.19 -16.07 12.39
C ARG A 56 -9.84 -14.77 12.91
N ASN A 57 -10.10 -13.80 12.07
CA ASN A 57 -10.69 -12.51 12.43
C ASN A 57 -9.80 -11.58 13.28
N LYS A 58 -8.49 -11.89 13.43
CA LYS A 58 -7.53 -10.97 14.07
C LYS A 58 -6.69 -10.28 13.00
N ASN A 59 -6.57 -8.98 13.13
CA ASN A 59 -5.70 -8.15 12.30
C ASN A 59 -4.38 -7.92 13.05
N LEU A 60 -3.38 -8.75 12.79
CA LEU A 60 -2.09 -8.69 13.47
C LEU A 60 -1.07 -7.92 12.65
N ILE A 61 -0.30 -7.04 13.29
CA ILE A 61 0.94 -6.50 12.73
C ILE A 61 2.10 -7.18 13.44
N SER A 62 2.86 -7.97 12.70
CA SER A 62 4.09 -8.60 13.16
C SER A 62 5.29 -7.78 12.76
N VAL A 63 6.21 -7.63 13.68
CA VAL A 63 7.50 -6.94 13.51
C VAL A 63 8.59 -7.99 13.49
N LEU A 64 9.39 -8.00 12.44
CA LEU A 64 10.51 -8.91 12.29
C LEU A 64 11.82 -8.09 12.30
N ASP A 65 12.83 -8.62 12.94
CA ASP A 65 14.17 -8.06 12.92
C ASP A 65 14.90 -8.36 11.59
N ASN A 66 16.18 -7.99 11.51
CA ASN A 66 17.00 -8.24 10.32
C ASN A 66 17.34 -9.72 10.09
N ASP A 67 17.21 -10.55 11.14
CA ASP A 67 17.36 -12.01 11.05
C ASP A 67 16.00 -12.71 10.81
N MET A 68 14.95 -11.93 10.43
CA MET A 68 13.60 -12.40 10.13
C MET A 68 12.92 -13.11 11.31
N GLN A 69 13.35 -12.82 12.55
CA GLN A 69 12.69 -13.33 13.75
C GLN A 69 11.57 -12.38 14.18
N GLU A 70 10.40 -12.93 14.54
CA GLU A 70 9.28 -12.13 15.03
C GLU A 70 9.57 -11.64 16.45
N ILE A 71 9.78 -10.32 16.60
CA ILE A 71 10.09 -9.67 17.89
C ILE A 71 8.85 -9.05 18.54
N ALA A 72 7.78 -8.81 17.78
CA ALA A 72 6.49 -8.34 18.27
C ALA A 72 5.35 -8.78 17.35
N SER A 73 4.15 -8.95 17.91
CA SER A 73 2.92 -9.21 17.15
C SER A 73 1.75 -8.56 17.86
N ILE A 74 1.25 -7.47 17.29
CA ILE A 74 0.24 -6.60 17.91
C ILE A 74 -1.09 -6.74 17.18
N ASN A 75 -2.16 -7.04 17.92
CA ASN A 75 -3.51 -7.08 17.39
C ASN A 75 -4.07 -5.67 17.22
N GLN A 76 -4.57 -5.38 16.02
CA GLN A 76 -5.21 -4.11 15.68
C GLN A 76 -6.73 -4.29 15.87
N ASP A 77 -7.18 -4.28 17.12
CA ASP A 77 -8.57 -4.58 17.54
C ASP A 77 -9.60 -3.53 17.09
N TYR A 78 -9.12 -2.34 16.71
CA TYR A 78 -9.93 -1.26 16.14
C TYR A 78 -10.25 -1.47 14.65
N VAL A 79 -9.56 -2.39 13.99
CA VAL A 79 -9.80 -2.74 12.58
C VAL A 79 -10.95 -3.75 12.50
N PRO A 80 -11.97 -3.51 11.67
CA PRO A 80 -13.11 -4.42 11.55
C PRO A 80 -12.72 -5.84 11.09
N ASP A 81 -13.59 -6.79 11.37
CA ASP A 81 -13.43 -8.19 10.94
C ASP A 81 -13.24 -8.31 9.43
N ASN A 82 -12.49 -9.32 9.03
CA ASN A 82 -12.08 -9.55 7.64
C ASN A 82 -13.23 -9.65 6.63
N ASP A 83 -14.38 -10.17 7.04
CA ASP A 83 -15.55 -10.35 6.16
C ASP A 83 -16.09 -9.02 5.59
N ARG A 84 -15.67 -7.90 6.16
CA ARG A 84 -16.08 -6.55 5.75
C ARG A 84 -14.92 -5.71 5.21
N MET A 85 -13.69 -6.22 5.33
CA MET A 85 -12.50 -5.54 4.84
C MET A 85 -12.42 -5.63 3.33
N ILE A 86 -12.28 -4.48 2.66
CA ILE A 86 -12.17 -4.40 1.22
C ILE A 86 -10.69 -4.33 0.80
N ASN A 87 -9.92 -3.46 1.45
CA ASN A 87 -8.52 -3.22 1.12
C ASN A 87 -7.74 -2.62 2.29
N VAL A 88 -6.42 -2.82 2.28
CA VAL A 88 -5.47 -2.16 3.18
C VAL A 88 -4.25 -1.73 2.38
N ASP A 89 -3.81 -0.50 2.55
CA ASP A 89 -2.59 0.05 1.95
C ASP A 89 -1.67 0.58 3.07
N PHE A 90 -0.35 0.45 2.91
CA PHE A 90 0.63 0.96 3.87
C PHE A 90 1.49 2.05 3.24
N PHE A 91 1.61 3.17 3.94
CA PHE A 91 2.46 4.31 3.56
C PHE A 91 3.55 4.45 4.62
N VAL A 92 4.76 4.01 4.27
CA VAL A 92 5.89 3.92 5.21
C VAL A 92 6.68 5.21 5.22
N TYR A 93 6.90 5.73 6.42
CA TYR A 93 7.80 6.83 6.77
C TYR A 93 9.00 6.30 7.56
N GLN A 94 9.91 7.16 7.95
CA GLN A 94 11.12 6.76 8.67
C GLN A 94 10.80 6.06 9.99
N ASP A 95 9.93 6.65 10.83
CA ASP A 95 9.69 6.22 12.22
C ASP A 95 8.29 5.59 12.42
N PHE A 96 7.41 5.67 11.43
CA PHE A 96 6.03 5.18 11.50
C PHE A 96 5.52 4.78 10.11
N CYS A 97 4.34 4.19 10.08
CA CYS A 97 3.56 4.09 8.84
C CYS A 97 2.11 4.52 9.07
N TYR A 98 1.47 4.95 8.01
CA TYR A 98 0.01 4.98 7.96
C TYR A 98 -0.49 3.67 7.36
N MET A 99 -1.41 3.03 8.07
CA MET A 99 -2.24 1.95 7.55
C MET A 99 -3.57 2.56 7.13
N VAL A 100 -3.82 2.65 5.84
CA VAL A 100 -5.09 3.11 5.27
C VAL A 100 -5.90 1.89 4.88
N TYR A 101 -7.14 1.79 5.38
CA TYR A 101 -7.97 0.62 5.15
C TYR A 101 -9.39 1.01 4.80
N GLN A 102 -10.04 0.15 4.03
CA GLN A 102 -11.40 0.32 3.56
C GLN A 102 -12.24 -0.87 4.00
N TYR A 103 -13.40 -0.58 4.55
CA TYR A 103 -14.37 -1.61 4.93
C TYR A 103 -15.79 -1.12 4.69
N GLN A 104 -16.72 -2.06 4.50
CA GLN A 104 -18.13 -1.74 4.38
C GLN A 104 -18.89 -2.14 5.63
N ARG A 105 -19.70 -1.22 6.14
CA ARG A 105 -20.68 -1.50 7.20
C ARG A 105 -22.05 -1.05 6.73
N LYS A 106 -22.97 -2.00 6.58
CA LYS A 106 -24.25 -1.76 5.92
C LYS A 106 -24.04 -1.17 4.51
N ASN A 107 -24.67 -0.06 4.22
CA ASN A 107 -24.58 0.63 2.91
C ASN A 107 -23.50 1.73 2.86
N VAL A 108 -22.55 1.74 3.80
CA VAL A 108 -21.49 2.74 3.86
C VAL A 108 -20.13 2.07 3.78
N VAL A 109 -19.32 2.50 2.82
CA VAL A 109 -17.89 2.20 2.76
C VAL A 109 -17.13 3.32 3.45
N TYR A 110 -16.28 2.95 4.39
CA TYR A 110 -15.42 3.84 5.15
C TYR A 110 -13.99 3.73 4.62
N CYS A 111 -13.33 4.87 4.43
CA CYS A 111 -11.90 4.97 4.21
C CYS A 111 -11.27 5.55 5.48
N MET A 112 -10.47 4.73 6.17
CA MET A 112 -9.91 5.05 7.48
C MET A 112 -8.39 5.03 7.42
N ALA A 113 -7.74 5.80 8.28
CA ALA A 113 -6.30 5.77 8.46
C ALA A 113 -5.94 5.62 9.94
N SER A 114 -4.92 4.82 10.23
CA SER A 114 -4.30 4.73 11.55
C SER A 114 -2.80 4.88 11.43
N LYS A 115 -2.20 5.61 12.37
CA LYS A 115 -0.75 5.74 12.49
C LYS A 115 -0.20 4.62 13.36
N ILE A 116 0.88 3.98 12.92
CA ILE A 116 1.47 2.79 13.56
C ILE A 116 2.97 3.02 13.74
N ASP A 117 3.47 2.77 14.94
CA ASP A 117 4.88 2.92 15.29
C ASP A 117 5.77 1.78 14.76
N GLY A 118 7.07 1.91 15.01
CA GLY A 118 8.07 0.90 14.68
C GLY A 118 7.90 -0.45 15.39
N MET A 119 7.08 -0.55 16.42
CA MET A 119 6.78 -1.79 17.17
C MET A 119 5.40 -2.36 16.85
N GLY A 120 4.65 -1.73 15.94
CA GLY A 120 3.33 -2.19 15.51
C GLY A 120 2.17 -1.67 16.34
N ASN A 121 2.40 -0.73 17.28
CA ASN A 121 1.36 -0.15 18.10
C ASN A 121 0.69 1.02 17.39
N LYS A 122 -0.63 1.18 17.59
CA LYS A 122 -1.36 2.36 17.13
C LYS A 122 -0.91 3.61 17.89
N ILE A 123 -0.67 4.69 17.16
CA ILE A 123 -0.36 6.02 17.69
C ILE A 123 -1.58 6.94 17.47
N GLY A 124 -2.11 7.50 18.55
CA GLY A 124 -3.23 8.44 18.48
C GLY A 124 -4.55 7.78 18.05
N GLU A 125 -5.48 8.58 17.53
CA GLU A 125 -6.80 8.12 17.13
C GLU A 125 -6.82 7.68 15.66
N VAL A 126 -7.81 6.85 15.32
CA VAL A 126 -8.11 6.48 13.94
C VAL A 126 -8.82 7.66 13.26
N ILE A 127 -8.39 7.97 12.04
CA ILE A 127 -8.91 9.10 11.26
C ILE A 127 -9.85 8.55 10.19
N GLU A 128 -11.08 9.07 10.15
CA GLU A 128 -11.99 8.87 9.02
C GLU A 128 -11.60 9.85 7.89
N MET A 129 -11.13 9.32 6.78
CA MET A 129 -10.70 10.13 5.64
C MET A 129 -11.87 10.52 4.72
N ASP A 130 -12.74 9.56 4.43
CA ASP A 130 -13.98 9.79 3.66
C ASP A 130 -14.93 8.60 3.80
N THR A 131 -16.21 8.82 3.42
CA THR A 131 -17.22 7.77 3.34
C THR A 131 -17.95 7.78 2.00
N THR A 132 -18.52 6.63 1.62
CA THR A 132 -19.32 6.50 0.39
C THR A 132 -20.53 5.59 0.64
N HIS A 133 -21.71 6.05 0.28
CA HIS A 133 -22.91 5.22 0.30
C HIS A 133 -22.96 4.34 -0.96
N LEU A 134 -23.17 3.04 -0.76
CA LEU A 134 -23.38 2.05 -1.81
C LEU A 134 -24.61 1.22 -1.50
N ASN A 135 -25.43 0.94 -2.52
CA ASN A 135 -26.61 0.10 -2.40
C ASN A 135 -26.32 -1.41 -2.61
N PHE A 136 -25.05 -1.78 -2.73
CA PHE A 136 -24.57 -3.14 -2.97
C PHE A 136 -23.32 -3.43 -2.13
N ALA A 137 -22.97 -4.70 -2.00
CA ALA A 137 -21.73 -5.11 -1.34
C ALA A 137 -20.52 -4.75 -2.20
N ALA A 138 -19.57 -4.00 -1.63
CA ALA A 138 -18.34 -3.65 -2.30
C ALA A 138 -17.37 -4.83 -2.24
N ASN A 139 -17.11 -5.44 -3.38
CA ASN A 139 -16.13 -6.54 -3.52
C ASN A 139 -14.77 -6.04 -4.00
N ASN A 140 -14.68 -4.78 -4.45
CA ASN A 140 -13.49 -4.17 -4.99
C ASN A 140 -13.17 -2.86 -4.27
N LYS A 141 -11.92 -2.46 -4.35
CA LYS A 141 -11.40 -1.17 -3.84
C LYS A 141 -12.23 0.00 -4.37
N ILE A 142 -12.80 0.78 -3.47
CA ILE A 142 -13.61 1.99 -3.79
C ILE A 142 -12.72 3.22 -3.82
N TYR A 143 -11.80 3.32 -2.86
CA TYR A 143 -10.84 4.41 -2.76
C TYR A 143 -9.47 3.96 -3.23
N THR A 144 -8.84 4.76 -4.09
CA THR A 144 -7.42 4.66 -4.39
C THR A 144 -6.67 5.67 -3.54
N VAL A 145 -5.56 5.23 -2.95
CA VAL A 145 -4.72 6.07 -2.09
C VAL A 145 -3.30 6.04 -2.65
N ILE A 146 -2.72 7.21 -2.84
CA ILE A 146 -1.36 7.37 -3.35
C ILE A 146 -0.64 8.47 -2.56
N SER A 147 0.67 8.36 -2.42
CA SER A 147 1.53 9.37 -1.80
C SER A 147 2.38 10.07 -2.85
N SER A 148 2.76 11.33 -2.58
CA SER A 148 3.83 11.99 -3.32
C SER A 148 5.17 11.28 -3.09
N GLU A 149 6.14 11.53 -3.98
CA GLU A 149 7.47 10.91 -3.90
C GLU A 149 8.19 11.31 -2.60
N ASP A 150 8.12 12.59 -2.23
CA ASP A 150 8.69 13.14 -0.99
C ASP A 150 7.88 12.78 0.27
N LYS A 151 6.73 12.08 0.10
CA LYS A 151 5.80 11.67 1.17
C LYS A 151 5.17 12.83 1.96
N SER A 152 5.29 14.06 1.48
CA SER A 152 4.69 15.23 2.12
C SER A 152 3.18 15.33 1.91
N LYS A 153 2.65 14.61 0.91
CA LYS A 153 1.24 14.61 0.52
C LYS A 153 0.70 13.20 0.36
N LEU A 154 -0.58 13.04 0.69
CA LEU A 154 -1.37 11.83 0.46
C LEU A 154 -2.67 12.22 -0.25
N SER A 155 -2.97 11.56 -1.36
CA SER A 155 -4.25 11.74 -2.06
C SER A 155 -5.11 10.50 -1.93
N VAL A 156 -6.34 10.71 -1.49
CA VAL A 156 -7.41 9.69 -1.49
C VAL A 156 -8.41 10.09 -2.55
N PHE A 157 -8.71 9.21 -3.47
CA PHE A 157 -9.71 9.50 -4.49
C PHE A 157 -10.60 8.31 -4.78
N LYS A 158 -11.81 8.60 -5.24
CA LYS A 158 -12.78 7.64 -5.73
C LYS A 158 -13.35 8.09 -7.06
N ILE A 159 -13.70 7.12 -7.91
CA ILE A 159 -14.30 7.36 -9.23
C ILE A 159 -15.68 6.73 -9.22
N ASN A 160 -16.69 7.56 -9.39
CA ASN A 160 -18.07 7.13 -9.52
C ASN A 160 -18.52 7.27 -10.98
N ASN A 161 -19.09 6.22 -11.53
CA ASN A 161 -19.75 6.29 -12.82
C ASN A 161 -21.11 6.99 -12.65
N ARG A 162 -21.25 8.21 -13.14
CA ARG A 162 -22.51 8.94 -13.13
C ARG A 162 -23.45 8.44 -14.24
N ASN A 163 -22.89 8.18 -15.41
CA ASN A 163 -23.53 7.58 -16.56
C ASN A 163 -22.45 7.10 -17.55
N ARG A 164 -22.84 6.49 -18.67
CA ARG A 164 -21.91 5.95 -19.67
C ARG A 164 -20.98 6.99 -20.33
N LYS A 165 -21.24 8.28 -20.12
CA LYS A 165 -20.52 9.39 -20.78
C LYS A 165 -19.75 10.27 -19.80
N VAL A 166 -19.97 10.13 -18.48
CA VAL A 166 -19.34 10.98 -17.47
C VAL A 166 -19.02 10.17 -16.23
N PHE A 167 -17.74 10.11 -15.89
CA PHE A 167 -17.26 9.66 -14.59
C PHE A 167 -17.03 10.87 -13.69
N VAL A 168 -17.25 10.72 -12.40
CA VAL A 168 -17.01 11.76 -11.40
C VAL A 168 -15.90 11.31 -10.50
N MET A 169 -14.76 11.97 -10.57
CA MET A 169 -13.64 11.76 -9.67
C MET A 169 -13.75 12.71 -8.49
N THR A 170 -13.82 12.17 -7.29
CA THR A 170 -13.70 12.94 -6.04
C THR A 170 -12.33 12.71 -5.45
N THR A 171 -11.56 13.78 -5.23
CA THR A 171 -10.21 13.74 -4.67
C THR A 171 -10.17 14.48 -3.34
N LEU A 172 -9.42 13.93 -2.38
CA LEU A 172 -9.09 14.54 -1.10
C LEU A 172 -7.56 14.53 -0.97
N LEU A 173 -6.99 15.70 -0.81
CA LEU A 173 -5.55 15.88 -0.61
C LEU A 173 -5.29 16.15 0.86
N PHE A 174 -4.36 15.40 1.44
CA PHE A 174 -3.94 15.52 2.83
C PHE A 174 -2.45 15.86 2.91
N ASP A 175 -2.05 16.52 4.00
CA ASP A 175 -0.65 16.69 4.37
C ASP A 175 -0.08 15.43 5.04
N GLU A 176 1.20 15.48 5.44
CA GLU A 176 1.90 14.38 6.13
C GLU A 176 1.30 14.00 7.50
N ARG A 177 0.45 14.89 8.08
CA ARG A 177 -0.25 14.67 9.36
C ARG A 177 -1.69 14.22 9.17
N LEU A 178 -2.08 13.96 7.92
CA LEU A 178 -3.46 13.64 7.51
C LEU A 178 -4.45 14.77 7.80
N SER A 179 -4.00 16.03 7.78
CA SER A 179 -4.90 17.19 7.76
C SER A 179 -5.40 17.41 6.33
N LEU A 180 -6.71 17.53 6.15
CA LEU A 180 -7.31 17.75 4.83
C LEU A 180 -6.91 19.14 4.29
N LEU A 181 -6.17 19.17 3.18
CA LEU A 181 -5.75 20.40 2.51
C LEU A 181 -6.77 20.85 1.45
N LYS A 182 -7.31 19.90 0.68
CA LYS A 182 -8.20 20.20 -0.44
C LYS A 182 -9.14 19.04 -0.74
N LYS A 183 -10.39 19.36 -1.09
CA LYS A 183 -11.34 18.42 -1.70
C LYS A 183 -11.77 18.96 -3.05
N SER A 184 -11.78 18.09 -4.08
CA SER A 184 -12.19 18.45 -5.43
C SER A 184 -13.13 17.39 -6.00
N ILE A 185 -14.08 17.84 -6.83
CA ILE A 185 -15.01 16.97 -7.55
C ILE A 185 -14.92 17.33 -9.03
N ILE A 186 -14.46 16.40 -9.84
CA ILE A 186 -14.10 16.65 -11.24
C ILE A 186 -14.94 15.70 -12.11
N PRO A 187 -15.83 16.23 -12.99
CA PRO A 187 -16.47 15.43 -14.02
C PRO A 187 -15.46 15.16 -15.15
N ILE A 188 -15.31 13.90 -15.52
CA ILE A 188 -14.41 13.45 -16.58
C ILE A 188 -15.30 12.90 -17.72
N PRO A 189 -15.28 13.51 -18.92
CA PRO A 189 -15.96 12.95 -20.07
C PRO A 189 -15.36 11.57 -20.40
N MET A 190 -16.21 10.56 -20.54
CA MET A 190 -15.81 9.17 -20.78
C MET A 190 -16.69 8.53 -21.83
N ASP A 191 -16.11 7.63 -22.60
CA ASP A 191 -16.84 6.58 -23.31
C ASP A 191 -16.63 5.28 -22.53
N GLU A 192 -17.65 4.82 -21.78
CA GLU A 192 -17.56 3.66 -20.90
C GLU A 192 -17.05 2.38 -21.60
N ARG A 193 -17.24 2.26 -22.91
CA ARG A 193 -16.82 1.07 -23.67
C ARG A 193 -15.36 1.13 -24.10
N ASN A 194 -14.87 2.32 -24.39
CA ASN A 194 -13.59 2.52 -25.06
C ASN A 194 -12.57 3.26 -24.19
N ASP A 195 -13.02 3.98 -23.15
CA ASP A 195 -12.15 4.76 -22.30
C ASP A 195 -11.85 4.08 -20.96
N ASN A 196 -10.60 4.19 -20.53
CA ASN A 196 -10.11 3.72 -19.24
C ASN A 196 -9.26 4.79 -18.56
N LEU A 197 -9.29 4.85 -17.23
CA LEU A 197 -8.45 5.75 -16.44
C LEU A 197 -7.40 4.92 -15.69
N GLY A 198 -6.15 5.36 -15.71
CA GLY A 198 -5.05 4.67 -15.06
C GLY A 198 -3.83 5.55 -14.86
N ASP A 199 -2.71 4.94 -14.44
CA ASP A 199 -1.40 5.58 -14.24
C ASP A 199 -1.48 6.83 -13.37
N TYR A 200 -2.11 6.67 -12.20
CA TYR A 200 -2.28 7.77 -11.26
C TYR A 200 -0.96 8.10 -10.56
N HIS A 201 -0.59 9.36 -10.58
CA HIS A 201 0.59 9.89 -9.91
C HIS A 201 0.25 11.17 -9.14
N LEU A 202 0.82 11.33 -7.94
CA LEU A 202 0.71 12.52 -7.13
C LEU A 202 2.08 13.19 -7.07
N ASP A 203 2.17 14.44 -7.57
CA ASP A 203 3.40 15.21 -7.46
C ASP A 203 3.60 15.80 -6.05
N ASN A 204 4.78 16.36 -5.79
CA ASN A 204 5.12 16.94 -4.49
C ASN A 204 4.35 18.23 -4.17
N ASP A 205 3.77 18.88 -5.18
CA ASP A 205 2.90 20.06 -5.03
C ASP A 205 1.45 19.66 -4.69
N GLY A 206 1.10 18.37 -4.80
CA GLY A 206 -0.22 17.83 -4.53
C GLY A 206 -1.14 17.81 -5.75
N ASN A 207 -0.59 17.87 -6.97
CA ASN A 207 -1.37 17.71 -8.18
C ASN A 207 -1.50 16.22 -8.52
N LEU A 208 -2.73 15.76 -8.71
CA LEU A 208 -3.04 14.43 -9.19
C LEU A 208 -3.00 14.40 -10.71
N VAL A 209 -2.06 13.64 -11.27
CA VAL A 209 -1.92 13.39 -12.71
C VAL A 209 -2.39 11.97 -13.00
N PHE A 210 -3.09 11.77 -14.08
CA PHE A 210 -3.53 10.43 -14.52
C PHE A 210 -3.67 10.37 -16.04
N ALA A 211 -3.59 9.16 -16.59
CA ALA A 211 -3.80 8.90 -18.00
C ALA A 211 -5.25 8.50 -18.29
N LYS A 212 -5.79 8.98 -19.40
CA LYS A 212 -7.01 8.49 -20.00
C LYS A 212 -6.64 7.73 -21.27
N PHE A 213 -6.90 6.43 -21.29
CA PHE A 213 -6.66 5.56 -22.44
C PHE A 213 -7.94 5.41 -23.25
N HIS A 214 -7.80 5.43 -24.56
CA HIS A 214 -8.89 5.15 -25.50
C HIS A 214 -8.55 3.93 -26.34
N THR A 215 -9.42 2.93 -26.34
CA THR A 215 -9.25 1.72 -27.15
C THR A 215 -10.05 1.89 -28.44
N ASN A 216 -9.38 1.89 -29.59
CA ASN A 216 -10.06 1.90 -30.89
C ASN A 216 -10.68 0.50 -31.15
N SER A 217 -11.99 0.45 -31.28
CA SER A 217 -12.74 -0.81 -31.52
C SER A 217 -12.54 -1.41 -32.93
N ASN A 218 -11.67 -0.84 -33.77
CA ASN A 218 -11.44 -1.25 -35.15
C ASN A 218 -10.14 -2.02 -35.41
N GLU A 219 -9.39 -2.42 -34.37
CA GLU A 219 -8.25 -3.30 -34.53
C GLU A 219 -8.61 -4.73 -34.06
N ASN A 220 -9.33 -5.43 -34.98
CA ASN A 220 -9.45 -6.91 -35.00
C ASN A 220 -8.77 -7.44 -36.26
#